data_8e16bc558303c0273ae1d41dddff0f5d
#
_entry.id   8e16bc558303c0273ae1d41dddff0f5d
#
_cell.length_a   1.000
_cell.length_b   1.000
_cell.length_c   1.000
_cell.angle_alpha   90.00
_cell.angle_beta   90.00
_cell.angle_gamma   90.00
#
_symmetry.space_group_name_H-M   'P 1'
#
loop_
_entity.id
_entity.type
_entity.pdbx_description
1 polymer ?
#
loop_
_entity_poly.entity_id
_entity_poly.type
_entity_poly.pdbx_seq_one_letter_code
_entity_poly.pdbx_strand_id
1 'polypeptide(L)'
;MNRAVASLKVKDHRSCVLYDSSNGKIVSVYHSITYEGADAGPDQKEMESRAMNVSKKLIEAATGSPMDGKNIKALFAHPDVFNKPVPMKVDLKELKVVHEA
;
A
#
# COMPACT_ATOMS: atom_id res chain seq x y z
N MET A 1 6.47 -6.64 -32.56
CA MET A 1 6.34 -5.80 -32.14
C MET A 1 5.68 -5.64 -31.04
N ASN A 2 5.82 -5.36 -30.15
CA ASN A 2 5.22 -5.32 -29.10
C ASN A 2 4.85 -4.07 -28.74
N ARG A 3 4.25 -3.43 -29.53
CA ARG A 3 3.82 -2.26 -29.27
C ARG A 3 2.80 -2.16 -28.32
N ALA A 4 1.98 -3.13 -28.03
CA ALA A 4 0.93 -3.11 -27.03
C ALA A 4 1.48 -2.76 -25.66
N VAL A 5 2.65 -3.24 -25.31
CA VAL A 5 3.26 -2.92 -24.03
C VAL A 5 3.68 -1.45 -24.01
N ALA A 6 4.23 -0.97 -25.10
CA ALA A 6 4.70 0.41 -25.17
C ALA A 6 3.55 1.41 -25.12
N SER A 7 2.33 1.00 -25.51
CA SER A 7 1.19 1.90 -25.52
C SER A 7 0.35 1.86 -24.24
N LEU A 8 0.67 0.98 -23.27
CA LEU A 8 -0.07 0.93 -22.01
C LEU A 8 0.25 2.16 -21.18
N LYS A 9 -0.79 2.85 -20.76
CA LYS A 9 -0.65 4.03 -19.91
C LYS A 9 -1.37 3.80 -18.61
N VAL A 10 -0.77 4.27 -17.53
CA VAL A 10 -1.38 4.17 -16.22
C VAL A 10 -2.50 5.18 -16.09
N LYS A 11 -3.70 4.70 -15.82
CA LYS A 11 -4.86 5.53 -15.57
C LYS A 11 -4.90 5.96 -14.11
N ASP A 12 -4.55 5.07 -13.21
CA ASP A 12 -4.62 5.31 -11.79
C ASP A 12 -3.57 4.48 -11.08
N HIS A 13 -2.94 5.06 -10.07
CA HIS A 13 -1.99 4.35 -9.23
C HIS A 13 -2.25 4.79 -7.78
N ARG A 14 -2.65 3.86 -6.95
CA ARG A 14 -2.95 4.15 -5.54
C ARG A 14 -2.09 3.28 -4.64
N SER A 15 -1.74 3.80 -3.48
CA SER A 15 -0.98 3.06 -2.49
C SER A 15 -1.77 2.97 -1.20
N CYS A 16 -1.95 1.76 -0.71
CA CYS A 16 -2.58 1.49 0.58
C CYS A 16 -1.49 1.15 1.58
N VAL A 17 -1.35 1.96 2.61
CA VAL A 17 -0.31 1.81 3.62
C VAL A 17 -0.92 1.15 4.84
N LEU A 18 -0.37 0.00 5.24
CA LEU A 18 -0.75 -0.65 6.49
C LEU A 18 0.25 -0.27 7.55
N TYR A 19 -0.22 0.20 8.67
CA TYR A 19 0.63 0.70 9.74
C TYR A 19 0.13 0.28 11.12
N ASP A 20 1.05 0.24 12.07
CA ASP A 20 0.72 -0.02 13.46
C ASP A 20 0.20 1.26 14.08
N SER A 21 -1.05 1.26 14.51
CA SER A 21 -1.70 2.45 15.06
C SER A 21 -1.19 2.84 16.45
N SER A 22 -0.38 2.03 17.07
CA SER A 22 0.20 2.36 18.37
C SER A 22 1.47 3.21 18.26
N ASN A 23 2.18 3.12 17.14
CA ASN A 23 3.45 3.84 16.98
C ASN A 23 3.68 4.47 15.60
N GLY A 24 2.81 4.26 14.64
CA GLY A 24 2.94 4.79 13.29
C GLY A 24 3.89 4.03 12.39
N LYS A 25 4.42 2.90 12.85
CA LYS A 25 5.35 2.12 12.05
C LYS A 25 4.66 1.48 10.85
N ILE A 26 5.21 1.67 9.65
CA ILE A 26 4.66 1.06 8.46
C ILE A 26 5.01 -0.42 8.42
N VAL A 27 3.98 -1.25 8.27
CA VAL A 27 4.13 -2.69 8.20
C VAL A 27 4.25 -3.14 6.76
N SER A 28 3.49 -2.54 5.86
CA SER A 28 3.44 -2.97 4.48
C SER A 28 2.83 -1.88 3.62
N VAL A 29 3.17 -1.85 2.34
CA VAL A 29 2.57 -0.95 1.36
C VAL A 29 2.08 -1.79 0.19
N TYR A 30 0.81 -1.62 -0.15
CA TYR A 30 0.20 -2.34 -1.27
C TYR A 30 -0.12 -1.32 -2.38
N HIS A 31 0.40 -1.57 -3.57
CA HIS A 31 0.16 -0.69 -4.71
C HIS A 31 -0.88 -1.30 -5.65
N SER A 32 -1.78 -0.47 -6.16
CA SER A 32 -2.75 -0.86 -7.16
C SER A 32 -2.60 0.04 -8.38
N ILE A 33 -2.36 -0.55 -9.52
CA ILE A 33 -2.17 0.18 -10.77
C ILE A 33 -3.29 -0.20 -11.74
N THR A 34 -3.98 0.80 -12.27
CA THR A 34 -5.02 0.60 -13.28
C THR A 34 -4.57 1.26 -14.57
N TYR A 35 -4.64 0.53 -15.68
CA TYR A 35 -4.23 1.04 -16.99
C TYR A 35 -5.42 1.59 -17.75
N GLU A 36 -5.16 2.52 -18.66
CA GLU A 36 -6.19 3.05 -19.54
C GLU A 36 -6.79 1.92 -20.37
N GLY A 37 -8.10 1.96 -20.55
CA GLY A 37 -8.82 0.93 -21.28
C GLY A 37 -9.24 -0.28 -20.45
N ALA A 38 -8.75 -0.37 -19.22
CA ALA A 38 -9.17 -1.44 -18.31
C ALA A 38 -10.44 -1.04 -17.56
N ASP A 39 -11.10 -2.02 -16.97
CA ASP A 39 -12.25 -1.76 -16.10
C ASP A 39 -11.80 -0.93 -14.89
N ALA A 40 -12.75 -0.32 -14.21
CA ALA A 40 -12.46 0.45 -13.00
C ALA A 40 -11.73 -0.43 -12.00
N GLY A 41 -10.74 0.13 -11.34
CA GLY A 41 -9.99 -0.60 -10.32
C GLY A 41 -10.81 -0.85 -9.07
N PRO A 42 -10.28 -1.56 -8.07
CA PRO A 42 -11.00 -1.86 -6.86
C PRO A 42 -11.36 -0.58 -6.09
N ASP A 43 -12.48 -0.61 -5.39
CA ASP A 43 -12.82 0.52 -4.52
C ASP A 43 -11.91 0.50 -3.28
N GLN A 44 -12.03 1.53 -2.45
CA GLN A 44 -11.17 1.68 -1.28
C GLN A 44 -11.27 0.50 -0.31
N LYS A 45 -12.47 0.03 -0.06
CA LYS A 45 -12.72 -1.07 0.87
C LYS A 45 -12.12 -2.37 0.36
N GLU A 46 -12.28 -2.65 -0.92
CA GLU A 46 -11.72 -3.83 -1.55
C GLU A 46 -10.20 -3.77 -1.54
N MET A 47 -9.62 -2.61 -1.80
CA MET A 47 -8.19 -2.42 -1.78
C MET A 47 -7.59 -2.65 -0.39
N GLU A 48 -8.25 -2.16 0.66
CA GLU A 48 -7.85 -2.41 2.04
C GLU A 48 -7.88 -3.90 2.36
N SER A 49 -8.93 -4.59 1.94
CA SER A 49 -9.07 -6.02 2.16
C SER A 49 -7.96 -6.81 1.46
N ARG A 50 -7.65 -6.47 0.23
CA ARG A 50 -6.58 -7.12 -0.53
C ARG A 50 -5.21 -6.87 0.12
N ALA A 51 -4.97 -5.64 0.56
CA ALA A 51 -3.73 -5.27 1.24
C ALA A 51 -3.53 -6.08 2.52
N MET A 52 -4.58 -6.21 3.32
CA MET A 52 -4.52 -6.99 4.55
C MET A 52 -4.24 -8.47 4.27
N ASN A 53 -4.89 -9.04 3.28
CA ASN A 53 -4.69 -10.46 2.94
C ASN A 53 -3.28 -10.74 2.44
N VAL A 54 -2.74 -9.88 1.59
CA VAL A 54 -1.38 -10.04 1.07
C VAL A 54 -0.37 -9.87 2.21
N SER A 55 -0.57 -8.89 3.06
CA SER A 55 0.34 -8.63 4.18
C SER A 55 0.35 -9.76 5.19
N LYS A 56 -0.80 -10.35 5.47
CA LYS A 56 -0.88 -11.51 6.36
C LYS A 56 -0.03 -12.66 5.82
N LYS A 57 -0.16 -12.96 4.54
CA LYS A 57 0.59 -14.07 3.93
C LYS A 57 2.09 -13.80 3.95
N LEU A 58 2.51 -12.57 3.66
CA LEU A 58 3.92 -12.21 3.64
C LEU A 58 4.53 -12.27 5.04
N ILE A 59 3.83 -11.80 6.04
CA ILE A 59 4.30 -11.81 7.42
C ILE A 59 4.38 -13.23 7.96
N GLU A 60 3.38 -14.05 7.69
CA GLU A 60 3.43 -15.46 8.09
C GLU A 60 4.59 -16.18 7.43
N ALA A 61 4.86 -15.93 6.15
CA ALA A 61 5.97 -16.56 5.45
C ALA A 61 7.32 -16.10 6.01
N ALA A 62 7.42 -14.84 6.41
CA ALA A 62 8.68 -14.29 6.90
C ALA A 62 8.96 -14.62 8.36
N THR A 63 7.93 -14.69 9.20
CA THR A 63 8.11 -14.83 10.65
C THR A 63 7.65 -16.18 11.20
N GLY A 64 6.88 -16.93 10.45
CA GLY A 64 6.31 -18.19 10.92
C GLY A 64 5.15 -17.99 11.88
N SER A 65 4.73 -16.76 12.11
CA SER A 65 3.63 -16.45 13.03
C SER A 65 2.58 -15.60 12.35
N PRO A 66 1.30 -15.77 12.70
CA PRO A 66 0.24 -14.97 12.10
C PRO A 66 0.39 -13.50 12.47
N MET A 67 -0.01 -12.61 11.56
CA MET A 67 -0.02 -11.18 11.81
C MET A 67 -1.14 -10.86 12.80
N ASP A 68 -0.81 -10.08 13.86
CA ASP A 68 -1.82 -9.57 14.76
C ASP A 68 -2.45 -8.36 14.10
N GLY A 69 -3.67 -8.47 13.65
CA GLY A 69 -4.39 -7.39 12.98
C GLY A 69 -5.04 -6.37 13.90
N LYS A 70 -4.95 -6.56 15.22
CA LYS A 70 -5.64 -5.69 16.15
C LYS A 70 -5.28 -4.24 16.04
N ASN A 71 -3.99 -3.93 15.92
CA ASN A 71 -3.51 -2.56 15.85
C ASN A 71 -3.12 -2.14 14.43
N ILE A 72 -3.41 -2.96 13.45
CA ILE A 72 -3.05 -2.64 12.07
C ILE A 72 -4.19 -1.88 11.41
N LYS A 73 -3.88 -0.71 10.90
CA LYS A 73 -4.84 0.13 10.19
C LYS A 73 -4.31 0.47 8.81
N ALA A 74 -5.19 0.95 7.96
CA ALA A 74 -4.86 1.28 6.58
C ALA A 74 -5.12 2.77 6.32
N LEU A 75 -4.25 3.37 5.49
CA LEU A 75 -4.53 4.67 4.93
C LEU A 75 -4.03 4.70 3.49
N PHE A 76 -4.54 5.66 2.71
CA PHE A 76 -4.13 5.80 1.34
C PHE A 76 -3.16 6.96 1.22
N ALA A 77 -2.10 6.77 0.44
CA ALA A 77 -1.11 7.79 0.18
C ALA A 77 -0.85 7.85 -1.31
N HIS A 78 -0.41 9.01 -1.79
CA HIS A 78 0.01 9.15 -3.17
C HIS A 78 1.30 8.36 -3.36
N PRO A 79 1.44 7.57 -4.44
CA PRO A 79 2.63 6.75 -4.64
C PRO A 79 3.94 7.54 -4.62
N ASP A 80 3.90 8.80 -4.99
CA ASP A 80 5.10 9.65 -5.04
C ASP A 80 5.79 9.83 -3.69
N VAL A 81 5.08 9.61 -2.59
CA VAL A 81 5.72 9.73 -1.27
C VAL A 81 6.78 8.65 -1.05
N PHE A 82 6.75 7.58 -1.84
CA PHE A 82 7.71 6.49 -1.73
C PHE A 82 8.83 6.55 -2.76
N ASN A 83 8.93 7.65 -3.53
CA ASN A 83 9.96 7.78 -4.54
C ASN A 83 11.37 7.95 -4.00
N LYS A 84 11.51 8.39 -2.77
CA LYS A 84 12.82 8.56 -2.14
C LYS A 84 13.15 7.36 -1.26
N PRO A 85 14.40 6.86 -1.30
CA PRO A 85 14.77 5.71 -0.50
C PRO A 85 15.10 6.10 0.94
N VAL A 86 14.17 6.71 1.63
CA VAL A 86 14.31 7.14 3.02
C VAL A 86 13.26 6.44 3.88
N PRO A 87 13.55 6.17 5.15
CA PRO A 87 12.57 5.54 6.02
C PRO A 87 11.32 6.41 6.19
N MET A 88 10.18 5.78 6.20
CA MET A 88 8.88 6.45 6.33
C MET A 88 8.11 5.90 7.51
N LYS A 89 7.22 6.72 8.05
CA LYS A 89 6.29 6.32 9.10
C LYS A 89 4.97 7.06 8.91
N VAL A 90 3.96 6.70 9.66
CA VAL A 90 2.67 7.41 9.65
C VAL A 90 2.63 8.38 10.83
N ASP A 91 2.30 9.64 10.54
CA ASP A 91 2.03 10.62 11.57
C ASP A 91 0.62 10.33 12.10
N LEU A 92 0.52 9.87 13.34
CA LEU A 92 -0.75 9.45 13.93
C LEU A 92 -1.72 10.61 14.19
N LYS A 93 -1.23 11.83 14.23
CA LYS A 93 -2.10 12.98 14.42
C LYS A 93 -2.74 13.39 13.11
N GLU A 94 -1.95 13.47 12.05
CA GLU A 94 -2.44 13.93 10.76
C GLU A 94 -2.84 12.80 9.83
N LEU A 95 -2.54 11.57 10.18
CA LEU A 95 -2.82 10.37 9.39
C LEU A 95 -2.27 10.49 7.97
N LYS A 96 -0.99 10.78 7.89
CA LYS A 96 -0.28 10.85 6.61
C LYS A 96 1.11 10.24 6.75
N VAL A 97 1.68 9.82 5.62
CA VAL A 97 3.03 9.28 5.59
C VAL A 97 4.03 10.44 5.62
N VAL A 98 5.01 10.33 6.51
CA VAL A 98 6.06 11.35 6.65
C VAL A 98 7.42 10.67 6.73
N HIS A 99 8.48 11.43 6.50
CA HIS A 99 9.82 10.89 6.65
C HIS A 99 10.11 10.65 8.13
N GLU A 100 10.74 9.50 8.41
CA GLU A 100 11.16 9.22 9.76
C GLU A 100 12.42 10.02 10.03
N ALA A 101 12.41 10.79 11.06
CA ALA A 101 13.53 11.70 11.36
C ALA A 101 14.72 10.94 11.95
#